data_b759f69ddda9bff1cbe4361612a13839
#
_entry.id   b759f69ddda9bff1cbe4361612a13839
#
_cell.length_a   1.000
_cell.length_b   1.000
_cell.length_c   1.000
_cell.angle_alpha   90.00
_cell.angle_beta   90.00
_cell.angle_gamma   90.00
#
_symmetry.space_group_name_H-M   'P 1'
#
loop_
_entity.id
_entity.type
_entity.pdbx_description
1 polymer ?
#
loop_
_entity_poly.entity_id
_entity_poly.type
_entity_poly.pdbx_seq_one_letter_code
_entity_poly.pdbx_strand_id
1 'polypeptide(L)'
;MAWRIPTNEDLVAALSQVEVDEYRKSPEFESAENPTEKILADTAALVRGYCRRLENKGGMKMHPEEGYIPASLMNPAMDIAAWRVLKRFNLTITDARQHAYDSAMETLRDVADEKVMPESYEEGELSEEDFAGIVPLYGMDFNPNYIP
;
A
#
# COMPACT_ATOMS: atom_id res chain seq x y z
N MET A 1 -6.60 -11.48 1.76
CA MET A 1 -5.60 -10.41 1.61
C MET A 1 -5.98 -9.25 2.49
N ALA A 2 -5.03 -8.72 3.20
CA ALA A 2 -5.31 -7.66 4.16
C ALA A 2 -5.04 -6.28 3.56
N TRP A 3 -5.65 -5.31 4.15
CA TRP A 3 -5.31 -3.91 3.91
C TRP A 3 -4.18 -3.55 4.87
N ARG A 4 -3.27 -2.71 4.45
CA ARG A 4 -2.15 -2.32 5.29
C ARG A 4 -1.66 -0.91 4.99
N ILE A 5 -0.91 -0.36 5.93
CA ILE A 5 -0.35 0.99 5.80
C ILE A 5 0.99 0.90 5.08
N PRO A 6 1.21 1.72 4.04
CA PRO A 6 2.52 1.79 3.39
C PRO A 6 3.59 2.27 4.37
N THR A 7 4.76 1.65 4.33
CA THR A 7 5.88 2.00 5.19
C THR A 7 7.08 2.46 4.37
N ASN A 8 8.05 3.05 5.06
CA ASN A 8 9.29 3.46 4.41
C ASN A 8 10.05 2.25 3.84
N GLU A 9 9.92 1.10 4.47
CA GLU A 9 10.54 -0.13 3.95
C GLU A 9 9.94 -0.54 2.61
N ASP A 10 8.62 -0.40 2.47
CA ASP A 10 7.95 -0.67 1.21
C ASP A 10 8.45 0.26 0.11
N LEU A 11 8.65 1.52 0.44
CA LEU A 11 9.17 2.51 -0.50
C LEU A 11 10.59 2.17 -0.93
N VAL A 12 11.46 1.87 0.01
CA VAL A 12 12.85 1.53 -0.28
C VAL A 12 12.94 0.28 -1.15
N ALA A 13 12.07 -0.69 -0.89
CA ALA A 13 12.01 -1.91 -1.69
C ALA A 13 11.61 -1.64 -3.15
N ALA A 14 10.86 -0.57 -3.40
CA ALA A 14 10.45 -0.19 -4.75
C ALA A 14 11.51 0.62 -5.51
N LEU A 15 12.48 1.20 -4.80
CA LEU A 15 13.55 1.97 -5.40
C LEU A 15 14.67 1.07 -5.90
N SER A 16 15.31 1.45 -7.02
CA SER A 16 16.52 0.78 -7.46
C SER A 16 17.68 1.12 -6.53
N GLN A 17 18.77 0.35 -6.59
CA GLN A 17 19.93 0.60 -5.73
C GLN A 17 20.52 2.01 -5.96
N VAL A 18 20.57 2.43 -7.21
CA VAL A 18 21.06 3.78 -7.53
C VAL A 18 20.17 4.86 -6.92
N GLU A 19 18.85 4.67 -7.02
CA GLU A 19 17.89 5.60 -6.44
C GLU A 19 17.99 5.64 -4.92
N VAL A 20 18.15 4.48 -4.28
CA VAL A 20 18.33 4.42 -2.82
C VAL A 20 19.58 5.18 -2.39
N ASP A 21 20.70 4.99 -3.12
CA ASP A 21 21.95 5.66 -2.79
C ASP A 21 21.82 7.18 -2.92
N GLU A 22 21.20 7.66 -3.99
CA GLU A 22 20.96 9.08 -4.18
C GLU A 22 20.02 9.65 -3.11
N TYR A 23 18.98 8.91 -2.77
CA TYR A 23 18.02 9.31 -1.75
C TYR A 23 18.70 9.46 -0.38
N ARG A 24 19.54 8.49 0.00
CA ARG A 24 20.24 8.53 1.28
C ARG A 24 21.30 9.61 1.37
N LYS A 25 21.87 10.02 0.25
CA LYS A 25 22.86 11.10 0.20
C LYS A 25 22.22 12.48 0.20
N SER A 26 20.92 12.57 0.00
CA SER A 26 20.23 13.84 -0.03
C SER A 26 20.32 14.53 1.34
N PRO A 27 20.61 15.84 1.37
CA PRO A 27 20.68 16.59 2.64
C PRO A 27 19.38 16.52 3.44
N GLU A 28 18.25 16.32 2.79
CA GLU A 28 16.94 16.26 3.44
C GLU A 28 16.63 14.90 4.05
N PHE A 29 17.42 13.86 3.74
CA PHE A 29 17.12 12.50 4.17
C PHE A 29 17.05 12.35 5.68
N GLU A 30 18.02 12.92 6.40
CA GLU A 30 18.07 12.84 7.86
C GLU A 30 17.51 14.08 8.55
N SER A 31 16.95 14.99 7.78
CA SER A 31 16.35 16.20 8.31
C SER A 31 15.05 15.88 9.04
N ALA A 32 14.76 16.66 10.09
CA ALA A 32 13.47 16.60 10.76
C ALA A 32 12.32 16.98 9.82
N GLU A 33 12.64 17.65 8.71
CA GLU A 33 11.66 18.07 7.71
C GLU A 33 11.57 17.09 6.52
N ASN A 34 12.12 15.88 6.67
CA ASN A 34 12.05 14.87 5.63
C ASN A 34 10.59 14.61 5.29
N PRO A 35 10.18 14.86 4.03
CA PRO A 35 8.78 14.77 3.64
C PRO A 35 8.30 13.35 3.33
N THR A 36 9.15 12.34 3.49
CA THR A 36 8.84 10.97 3.05
C THR A 36 7.56 10.42 3.68
N GLU A 37 7.39 10.58 4.99
CA GLU A 37 6.20 10.08 5.66
C GLU A 37 4.94 10.76 5.14
N LYS A 38 5.02 12.07 4.89
CA LYS A 38 3.89 12.80 4.33
C LYS A 38 3.59 12.34 2.91
N ILE A 39 4.62 12.07 2.12
CA ILE A 39 4.45 11.57 0.76
C ILE A 39 3.75 10.20 0.78
N LEU A 40 4.15 9.34 1.69
CA LEU A 40 3.50 8.02 1.85
C LEU A 40 2.04 8.18 2.25
N ALA A 41 1.74 9.06 3.19
CA ALA A 41 0.37 9.31 3.63
C ALA A 41 -0.47 9.89 2.48
N ASP A 42 0.07 10.84 1.74
CA ASP A 42 -0.63 11.45 0.61
C ASP A 42 -0.87 10.43 -0.51
N THR A 43 0.08 9.52 -0.72
CA THR A 43 -0.08 8.45 -1.71
C THR A 43 -1.17 7.48 -1.29
N ALA A 44 -1.22 7.11 -0.03
CA ALA A 44 -2.28 6.25 0.48
C ALA A 44 -3.64 6.93 0.31
N ALA A 45 -3.72 8.22 0.59
CA ALA A 45 -4.96 8.99 0.40
C ALA A 45 -5.39 9.00 -1.08
N LEU A 46 -4.42 9.11 -1.98
CA LEU A 46 -4.71 9.06 -3.42
C LEU A 46 -5.31 7.71 -3.81
N VAL A 47 -4.68 6.61 -3.39
CA VAL A 47 -5.17 5.25 -3.67
C VAL A 47 -6.58 5.07 -3.12
N ARG A 48 -6.80 5.50 -1.88
CA ARG A 48 -8.12 5.40 -1.26
C ARG A 48 -9.17 6.21 -2.02
N GLY A 49 -8.77 7.35 -2.58
CA GLY A 49 -9.66 8.17 -3.40
C GLY A 49 -10.19 7.43 -4.63
N TYR A 50 -9.32 6.67 -5.29
CA TYR A 50 -9.75 5.85 -6.42
C TYR A 50 -10.62 4.67 -5.96
N CYS A 51 -10.27 4.05 -4.85
CA CYS A 51 -11.07 2.94 -4.30
C CYS A 51 -12.46 3.40 -3.83
N ARG A 52 -12.58 4.65 -3.39
CA ARG A 52 -13.86 5.19 -2.92
C ARG A 52 -14.93 5.16 -3.98
N ARG A 53 -14.56 5.28 -5.24
CA ARG A 53 -15.52 5.17 -6.32
C ARG A 53 -16.17 3.79 -6.36
N LEU A 54 -15.37 2.75 -6.10
CA LEU A 54 -15.90 1.39 -6.04
C LEU A 54 -16.79 1.20 -4.82
N GLU A 55 -16.38 1.76 -3.67
CA GLU A 55 -17.20 1.69 -2.47
C GLU A 55 -18.55 2.36 -2.67
N ASN A 56 -18.56 3.52 -3.29
CA ASN A 56 -19.80 4.27 -3.56
C ASN A 56 -20.74 3.51 -4.48
N LYS A 57 -20.21 2.67 -5.36
CA LYS A 57 -21.00 1.83 -6.26
C LYS A 57 -21.37 0.49 -5.63
N GLY A 58 -20.94 0.25 -4.40
CA GLY A 58 -21.21 -1.01 -3.71
C GLY A 58 -20.31 -2.15 -4.15
N GLY A 59 -19.23 -1.86 -4.90
CA GLY A 59 -18.33 -2.88 -5.41
C GLY A 59 -17.32 -3.41 -4.42
N MET A 60 -17.03 -2.66 -3.36
CA MET A 60 -16.10 -3.08 -2.32
C MET A 60 -16.33 -2.28 -1.06
N LYS A 61 -15.75 -2.74 0.03
CA LYS A 61 -15.76 -2.03 1.31
C LYS A 61 -14.33 -1.63 1.64
N MET A 62 -14.14 -0.39 2.05
CA MET A 62 -12.83 0.14 2.42
C MET A 62 -12.57 -0.04 3.91
N HIS A 63 -11.29 -0.14 4.28
CA HIS A 63 -10.88 -0.13 5.67
C HIS A 63 -11.32 1.21 6.30
N PRO A 64 -11.88 1.20 7.51
CA PRO A 64 -12.39 2.44 8.13
C PRO A 64 -11.31 3.45 8.49
N GLU A 65 -10.09 3.00 8.77
CA GLU A 65 -9.01 3.92 9.14
C GLU A 65 -8.27 4.44 7.92
N GLU A 66 -7.97 5.73 7.94
CA GLU A 66 -7.18 6.38 6.90
C GLU A 66 -5.77 5.81 6.88
N GLY A 67 -5.14 5.83 5.72
CA GLY A 67 -3.78 5.33 5.57
C GLY A 67 -3.71 3.88 5.14
N TYR A 68 -4.75 3.09 5.35
CA TYR A 68 -4.77 1.69 4.91
C TYR A 68 -5.17 1.60 3.45
N ILE A 69 -4.44 0.80 2.70
CA ILE A 69 -4.74 0.52 1.29
C ILE A 69 -4.74 -0.99 1.06
N PRO A 70 -5.41 -1.47 0.00
CA PRO A 70 -5.39 -2.89 -0.33
C PRO A 70 -3.96 -3.34 -0.60
N ALA A 71 -3.59 -4.50 -0.07
CA ALA A 71 -2.25 -5.05 -0.30
C ALA A 71 -1.95 -5.25 -1.78
N SER A 72 -2.96 -5.57 -2.59
CA SER A 72 -2.79 -5.73 -4.03
C SER A 72 -2.43 -4.44 -4.76
N LEU A 73 -2.72 -3.28 -4.16
CA LEU A 73 -2.38 -1.99 -4.74
C LEU A 73 -1.10 -1.40 -4.16
N MET A 74 -0.40 -2.15 -3.31
CA MET A 74 0.83 -1.66 -2.69
C MET A 74 1.91 -1.35 -3.73
N ASN A 75 2.09 -2.23 -4.72
CA ASN A 75 3.11 -2.00 -5.75
C ASN A 75 2.87 -0.72 -6.56
N PRO A 76 1.69 -0.50 -7.14
CA PRO A 76 1.45 0.77 -7.82
C PRO A 76 1.54 1.96 -6.88
N ALA A 77 1.09 1.83 -5.63
CA ALA A 77 1.22 2.92 -4.66
C ALA A 77 2.68 3.29 -4.42
N MET A 78 3.55 2.29 -4.29
CA MET A 78 4.98 2.55 -4.05
C MET A 78 5.67 3.12 -5.29
N ASP A 79 5.26 2.74 -6.49
CA ASP A 79 5.78 3.36 -7.71
C ASP A 79 5.45 4.85 -7.76
N ILE A 80 4.25 5.22 -7.35
CA ILE A 80 3.84 6.62 -7.28
C ILE A 80 4.62 7.36 -6.18
N ALA A 81 4.74 6.75 -5.00
CA ALA A 81 5.48 7.34 -3.89
C ALA A 81 6.96 7.53 -4.24
N ALA A 82 7.56 6.55 -4.89
CA ALA A 82 8.95 6.62 -5.33
C ALA A 82 9.16 7.78 -6.29
N TRP A 83 8.29 7.94 -7.26
CA TRP A 83 8.36 9.06 -8.21
C TRP A 83 8.25 10.39 -7.49
N ARG A 84 7.34 10.49 -6.53
CA ARG A 84 7.15 11.72 -5.74
C ARG A 84 8.36 12.05 -4.88
N VAL A 85 8.97 11.03 -4.27
CA VAL A 85 10.18 11.21 -3.46
C VAL A 85 11.33 11.70 -4.32
N LEU A 86 11.57 11.06 -5.47
CA LEU A 86 12.65 11.47 -6.36
C LEU A 86 12.45 12.90 -6.84
N LYS A 87 11.24 13.27 -7.19
CA LYS A 87 10.92 14.62 -7.63
C LYS A 87 11.10 15.63 -6.50
N ARG A 88 10.62 15.29 -5.32
CA ARG A 88 10.69 16.21 -4.16
C ARG A 88 12.13 16.47 -3.72
N PHE A 89 12.99 15.47 -3.85
CA PHE A 89 14.40 15.57 -3.47
C PHE A 89 15.29 16.04 -4.62
N ASN A 90 14.71 16.39 -5.76
CA ASN A 90 15.44 16.82 -6.97
C ASN A 90 16.43 15.77 -7.47
N LEU A 91 16.06 14.51 -7.36
CA LEU A 91 16.87 13.41 -7.85
C LEU A 91 16.47 13.08 -9.29
N THR A 92 17.33 12.30 -9.96
CA THR A 92 17.11 11.94 -11.35
C THR A 92 15.91 10.98 -11.46
N ILE A 93 14.99 11.33 -12.34
CA ILE A 93 13.85 10.45 -12.67
C ILE A 93 14.16 9.84 -14.04
N THR A 94 14.45 8.54 -14.04
CA THR A 94 14.75 7.82 -15.27
C THR A 94 13.47 7.56 -16.08
N ASP A 95 13.64 7.21 -17.37
CA ASP A 95 12.50 6.86 -18.21
C ASP A 95 11.74 5.66 -17.63
N ALA A 96 12.48 4.69 -17.08
CA ALA A 96 11.87 3.52 -16.46
C ALA A 96 11.01 3.93 -15.25
N ARG A 97 11.50 4.87 -14.44
CA ARG A 97 10.74 5.36 -13.27
C ARG A 97 9.49 6.12 -13.70
N GLN A 98 9.62 6.95 -14.74
CA GLN A 98 8.47 7.67 -15.29
C GLN A 98 7.44 6.69 -15.84
N HIS A 99 7.89 5.66 -16.53
CA HIS A 99 6.99 4.66 -17.08
C HIS A 99 6.27 3.88 -15.96
N ALA A 100 6.99 3.54 -14.89
CA ALA A 100 6.40 2.87 -13.73
C ALA A 100 5.32 3.74 -13.09
N TYR A 101 5.58 5.05 -12.96
CA TYR A 101 4.59 5.99 -12.44
C TYR A 101 3.35 6.04 -13.33
N ASP A 102 3.54 6.17 -14.63
CA ASP A 102 2.42 6.24 -15.57
C ASP A 102 1.58 4.96 -15.53
N SER A 103 2.24 3.80 -15.48
CA SER A 103 1.55 2.52 -15.37
C SER A 103 0.78 2.39 -14.07
N ALA A 104 1.35 2.87 -12.96
CA ALA A 104 0.68 2.85 -11.67
C ALA A 104 -0.57 3.73 -11.68
N MET A 105 -0.49 4.92 -12.26
CA MET A 105 -1.65 5.80 -12.39
C MET A 105 -2.73 5.18 -13.26
N GLU A 106 -2.35 4.49 -14.33
CA GLU A 106 -3.30 3.78 -15.16
C GLU A 106 -4.00 2.67 -14.39
N THR A 107 -3.25 1.94 -13.57
CA THR A 107 -3.83 0.90 -12.71
C THR A 107 -4.89 1.49 -11.78
N LEU A 108 -4.62 2.64 -11.18
CA LEU A 108 -5.60 3.29 -10.30
C LEU A 108 -6.85 3.74 -11.07
N ARG A 109 -6.66 4.23 -12.30
CA ARG A 109 -7.82 4.60 -13.14
C ARG A 109 -8.64 3.36 -13.48
N ASP A 110 -7.99 2.25 -13.74
CA ASP A 110 -8.67 0.98 -14.02
C ASP A 110 -9.45 0.49 -12.80
N VAL A 111 -8.93 0.72 -11.59
CA VAL A 111 -9.68 0.43 -10.36
C VAL A 111 -10.95 1.29 -10.33
N ALA A 112 -10.83 2.58 -10.56
CA ALA A 112 -11.98 3.49 -10.55
C ALA A 112 -13.01 3.13 -11.62
N ASP A 113 -12.55 2.60 -12.76
CA ASP A 113 -13.40 2.20 -13.86
C ASP A 113 -13.90 0.76 -13.78
N GLU A 114 -13.64 0.10 -12.64
CA GLU A 114 -14.08 -1.27 -12.36
C GLU A 114 -13.44 -2.34 -13.24
N LYS A 115 -12.32 -2.00 -13.88
CA LYS A 115 -11.57 -2.97 -14.69
C LYS A 115 -10.65 -3.83 -13.83
N VAL A 116 -10.23 -3.32 -12.68
CA VAL A 116 -9.42 -4.03 -11.71
C VAL A 116 -10.12 -3.90 -10.37
N MET A 117 -10.34 -5.03 -9.70
CA MET A 117 -11.03 -5.06 -8.42
C MET A 117 -10.04 -5.44 -7.32
N PRO A 118 -9.64 -4.48 -6.49
CA PRO A 118 -8.83 -4.80 -5.32
C PRO A 118 -9.67 -5.53 -4.28
N GLU A 119 -9.00 -6.15 -3.33
CA GLU A 119 -9.68 -6.89 -2.27
C GLU A 119 -10.51 -5.94 -1.40
N SER A 120 -11.70 -6.41 -1.04
CA SER A 120 -12.58 -5.68 -0.12
C SER A 120 -12.09 -5.88 1.31
N TYR A 121 -12.26 -4.86 2.15
CA TYR A 121 -11.97 -4.99 3.57
C TYR A 121 -13.09 -5.82 4.21
N GLU A 122 -12.69 -6.78 5.05
CA GLU A 122 -13.63 -7.58 5.82
C GLU A 122 -13.44 -7.28 7.30
N GLU A 123 -14.49 -6.83 7.94
CA GLU A 123 -14.48 -6.55 9.36
C GLU A 123 -14.22 -7.83 10.13
N GLY A 124 -13.29 -7.78 11.08
CA GLY A 124 -12.89 -8.95 11.82
C GLY A 124 -11.76 -9.75 11.16
N GLU A 125 -11.21 -9.27 10.03
CA GLU A 125 -10.06 -9.89 9.41
C GLU A 125 -8.87 -9.80 10.36
N LEU A 126 -8.19 -10.95 10.56
CA LEU A 126 -7.06 -11.03 11.48
C LEU A 126 -5.74 -10.75 10.78
N SER A 127 -4.85 -10.04 11.46
CA SER A 127 -3.47 -9.90 11.02
C SER A 127 -2.73 -11.21 11.27
N GLU A 128 -1.54 -11.34 10.72
CA GLU A 128 -0.72 -12.53 10.96
C GLU A 128 -0.44 -12.73 12.45
N GLU A 129 -0.25 -11.65 13.19
CA GLU A 129 -0.02 -11.71 14.62
C GLU A 129 -1.23 -12.23 15.37
N ASP A 130 -2.39 -11.71 15.02
CA ASP A 130 -3.64 -12.18 15.62
C ASP A 130 -3.89 -13.63 15.31
N PHE A 131 -3.61 -14.00 14.08
CA PHE A 131 -3.80 -15.36 13.63
C PHE A 131 -2.90 -16.35 14.36
N ALA A 132 -1.65 -15.96 14.60
CA ALA A 132 -0.70 -16.80 15.31
C ALA A 132 -1.19 -17.12 16.73
N GLY A 133 -1.89 -16.18 17.37
CA GLY A 133 -2.44 -16.38 18.70
C GLY A 133 -3.64 -17.30 18.72
N ILE A 134 -4.29 -17.50 17.58
CA ILE A 134 -5.54 -18.26 17.50
C ILE A 134 -5.31 -19.68 16.98
N VAL A 135 -4.21 -19.92 16.34
CA VAL A 135 -3.91 -21.21 15.72
C VAL A 135 -4.21 -22.41 16.61
N PRO A 136 -3.82 -22.42 17.92
CA PRO A 136 -4.10 -23.58 18.75
C PRO A 136 -5.58 -23.95 18.86
N LEU A 137 -6.46 -22.97 18.82
CA LEU A 137 -7.88 -23.22 18.88
C LEU A 137 -8.41 -23.89 17.63
N TYR A 138 -7.79 -23.61 16.56
CA TYR A 138 -8.21 -24.07 15.28
C TYR A 138 -8.05 -25.54 15.09
N GLY A 139 -7.08 -26.13 15.66
CA GLY A 139 -6.77 -27.53 15.58
C GLY A 139 -7.74 -28.40 16.33
N MET A 140 -8.65 -27.87 17.09
CA MET A 140 -9.60 -28.66 17.85
C MET A 140 -10.88 -28.87 17.08
N ASP A 141 -11.35 -29.10 17.42
CA ASP A 141 -12.36 -29.33 16.98
C ASP A 141 -13.21 -29.58 16.94
N PHE A 142 -13.12 -29.50 17.26
CA PHE A 142 -14.00 -29.60 17.00
C PHE A 142 -14.40 -30.46 17.22
N ASN A 143 -14.08 -30.54 18.06
CA ASN A 143 -14.49 -31.25 18.28
C ASN A 143 -15.04 -31.79 18.58
N PRO A 144 -15.16 -32.15 18.66
CA PRO A 144 -15.71 -32.56 18.81
C PRO A 144 -16.29 -33.15 19.42
N ASN A 145 -16.33 -33.54 19.57
CA ASN A 145 -16.81 -33.89 19.79
C ASN A 145 -17.18 -33.76 20.29
N TYR A 146 -16.79 -33.49 20.27
CA TYR A 146 -17.01 -33.08 20.14
C TYR A 146 -17.37 -33.25 20.12
N ILE A 147 -17.34 -33.51 20.29
CA ILE A 147 -17.71 -33.76 20.00
C ILE A 147 -18.12 -34.04 20.04
N PRO A 148 -18.22 -34.31 20.46
CA PRO A 148 -18.51 -34.45 20.23
C PRO A 148 -18.80 -34.65 20.27
#